data_c129baf2654c925188ce9ae6daaa3db4
#
_entry.id   c129baf2654c925188ce9ae6daaa3db4
#
_cell.length_a   1.000
_cell.length_b   1.000
_cell.length_c   1.000
_cell.angle_alpha   90.00
_cell.angle_beta   90.00
_cell.angle_gamma   90.00
#
_symmetry.space_group_name_H-M   'P 1'
#
loop_
_entity.id
_entity.type
_entity.pdbx_description
1 polymer ?
#
loop_
_entity_poly.entity_id
_entity_poly.type
_entity_poly.pdbx_seq_one_letter_code
_entity_poly.pdbx_strand_id
1 'polypeptide(L)'
;MALLSRRAFLKTGLATAGAACASQVPLPAAAKPQSDGELATLIDIRKCVGCEACVEACREVNAAKYPEPEKPFPKMYPSRVKVADWSEEDKREVRDRLTPYNWLFIQWATVVVDGEEKEISFPRRCMHCQNPPCADLCPWGAARKLENGITLIDSDICLGGRKCQVVCPWDIPQRQTGVGLYLDLLPSFAGNGVMYKCDRCYNRIAQGELPACIEQCPEEVQTIGPRSEILAEAHRIAREEGAYIYGEKENGGTNTIYLSPVPFDTLNQAIHKGPGKPHFDPVEDQMAHADNMAKAMLIAPFAGIAAGVSRVIKAAKHADEPPEDNHEA
;
A
#
# COMPACT_ATOMS: atom_id res chain seq x y z
N MET A 1 -57.53 -20.10 8.54
CA MET A 1 -56.19 -19.70 8.15
C MET A 1 -56.25 -18.97 6.82
N ALA A 2 -56.16 -17.66 6.84
CA ALA A 2 -56.27 -16.84 5.63
C ALA A 2 -54.89 -16.87 4.91
N LEU A 3 -54.89 -17.41 3.70
CA LEU A 3 -53.70 -17.43 2.84
C LEU A 3 -53.40 -16.02 2.32
N LEU A 4 -52.34 -15.41 2.83
CA LEU A 4 -51.81 -14.15 2.32
C LEU A 4 -51.41 -14.30 0.84
N SER A 5 -52.04 -13.49 -0.03
CA SER A 5 -51.73 -13.51 -1.45
C SER A 5 -50.31 -13.03 -1.69
N ARG A 6 -49.65 -13.58 -2.72
CA ARG A 6 -48.27 -13.17 -3.13
C ARG A 6 -48.10 -11.66 -3.32
N ARG A 7 -49.19 -10.96 -3.70
CA ARG A 7 -49.26 -9.50 -3.83
C ARG A 7 -49.19 -8.76 -2.49
N ALA A 8 -49.77 -9.33 -1.44
CA ALA A 8 -49.75 -8.74 -0.10
C ALA A 8 -48.37 -8.90 0.54
N PHE A 9 -47.73 -10.04 0.33
CA PHE A 9 -46.38 -10.31 0.83
C PHE A 9 -45.32 -9.37 0.20
N LEU A 10 -45.39 -9.08 -1.09
CA LEU A 10 -44.49 -8.15 -1.76
C LEU A 10 -44.72 -6.69 -1.33
N LYS A 11 -45.95 -6.27 -1.07
CA LYS A 11 -46.23 -4.91 -0.60
C LYS A 11 -45.78 -4.66 0.85
N THR A 12 -45.88 -5.64 1.73
CA THR A 12 -45.45 -5.52 3.13
C THR A 12 -43.92 -5.67 3.25
N GLY A 13 -43.28 -6.53 2.47
CA GLY A 13 -41.81 -6.72 2.47
C GLY A 13 -41.04 -5.49 1.97
N LEU A 14 -41.56 -4.76 0.97
CA LEU A 14 -40.90 -3.54 0.48
C LEU A 14 -41.06 -2.34 1.46
N ALA A 15 -42.17 -2.24 2.19
CA ALA A 15 -42.37 -1.13 3.12
C ALA A 15 -41.49 -1.22 4.38
N THR A 16 -41.21 -2.45 4.85
CA THR A 16 -40.33 -2.66 6.02
C THR A 16 -38.85 -2.55 5.72
N ALA A 17 -38.39 -2.91 4.51
CA ALA A 17 -37.01 -2.76 4.11
C ALA A 17 -36.59 -1.28 3.88
N GLY A 18 -37.53 -0.43 3.43
CA GLY A 18 -37.26 0.99 3.21
C GLY A 18 -37.15 1.82 4.50
N ALA A 19 -37.86 1.44 5.55
CA ALA A 19 -37.88 2.19 6.82
C ALA A 19 -36.67 1.86 7.72
N ALA A 20 -36.09 0.67 7.64
CA ALA A 20 -34.93 0.25 8.44
C ALA A 20 -33.62 0.83 7.94
N CYS A 21 -33.51 1.21 6.66
CA CYS A 21 -32.27 1.75 6.08
C CYS A 21 -32.11 3.28 6.23
N ALA A 22 -33.18 4.01 6.61
CA ALA A 22 -33.15 5.47 6.71
C ALA A 22 -32.53 5.99 8.02
N SER A 23 -32.35 5.13 9.03
CA SER A 23 -31.95 5.57 10.39
C SER A 23 -30.48 5.26 10.74
N GLN A 24 -29.68 4.68 9.82
CA GLN A 24 -28.27 4.37 10.03
C GLN A 24 -27.41 4.78 8.82
N VAL A 25 -27.52 6.04 8.39
CA VAL A 25 -26.47 6.62 7.56
C VAL A 25 -25.34 7.02 8.50
N PRO A 26 -24.19 6.33 8.52
CA PRO A 26 -23.04 6.81 9.27
C PRO A 26 -22.68 8.18 8.70
N LEU A 27 -22.59 9.19 9.55
CA LEU A 27 -21.98 10.45 9.21
C LEU A 27 -20.61 10.19 8.54
N PRO A 28 -20.16 11.01 7.59
CA PRO A 28 -18.86 10.84 6.96
C PRO A 28 -17.82 10.66 8.06
N ALA A 29 -17.08 9.56 8.01
CA ALA A 29 -15.91 9.38 8.84
C ALA A 29 -15.03 10.59 8.57
N ALA A 30 -14.91 11.48 9.54
CA ALA A 30 -13.91 12.54 9.52
C ALA A 30 -12.58 11.86 9.25
N ALA A 31 -11.77 12.44 8.37
CA ALA A 31 -10.39 12.00 8.15
C ALA A 31 -9.80 11.73 9.54
N LYS A 32 -9.30 10.50 9.76
CA LYS A 32 -8.70 10.13 11.05
C LYS A 32 -7.73 11.24 11.41
N PRO A 33 -7.85 11.88 12.58
CA PRO A 33 -6.90 12.89 12.99
C PRO A 33 -5.51 12.24 12.90
N GLN A 34 -4.57 12.92 12.26
CA GLN A 34 -3.16 12.51 12.27
C GLN A 34 -2.79 12.37 13.75
N SER A 35 -2.54 11.14 14.19
CA SER A 35 -2.20 10.91 15.59
C SER A 35 -0.84 11.55 15.85
N ASP A 36 -0.74 12.45 16.84
CA ASP A 36 0.51 13.08 17.29
C ASP A 36 1.57 12.05 17.74
N GLY A 37 1.24 10.76 17.72
CA GLY A 37 2.09 9.62 18.08
C GLY A 37 2.73 8.86 16.93
N GLU A 38 2.49 9.22 15.66
CA GLU A 38 3.13 8.52 14.55
C GLU A 38 4.60 8.92 14.38
N LEU A 39 5.45 7.91 14.18
CA LEU A 39 6.88 8.09 13.92
C LEU A 39 7.12 8.25 12.42
N ALA A 40 7.86 9.29 12.05
CA ALA A 40 8.40 9.48 10.72
C ALA A 40 9.94 9.45 10.72
N THR A 41 10.50 9.17 9.55
CA THR A 41 11.94 9.24 9.30
C THR A 41 12.22 10.35 8.30
N LEU A 42 13.14 11.23 8.62
CA LEU A 42 13.74 12.16 7.68
C LEU A 42 14.98 11.49 7.07
N ILE A 43 15.12 11.55 5.77
CA ILE A 43 16.28 11.08 5.01
C ILE A 43 16.85 12.28 4.26
N ASP A 44 17.93 12.84 4.79
CA ASP A 44 18.65 13.94 4.17
C ASP A 44 19.71 13.39 3.19
N ILE A 45 19.31 13.23 1.94
CA ILE A 45 20.19 12.62 0.92
C ILE A 45 21.39 13.52 0.56
N ARG A 46 21.41 14.78 0.96
CA ARG A 46 22.55 15.68 0.76
C ARG A 46 23.79 15.23 1.55
N LYS A 47 23.58 14.47 2.62
CA LYS A 47 24.61 13.92 3.50
C LYS A 47 25.05 12.52 3.10
N CYS A 48 24.31 11.85 2.22
CA CYS A 48 24.57 10.44 1.90
C CYS A 48 25.82 10.30 1.03
N VAL A 49 26.78 9.51 1.48
CA VAL A 49 28.02 9.20 0.76
C VAL A 49 28.02 7.82 0.12
N GLY A 50 26.90 7.09 0.16
CA GLY A 50 26.75 5.78 -0.46
C GLY A 50 27.55 4.64 0.19
N CYS A 51 27.95 4.77 1.44
CA CYS A 51 28.84 3.81 2.13
C CYS A 51 28.22 2.45 2.44
N GLU A 52 26.91 2.27 2.23
CA GLU A 52 26.13 1.05 2.48
C GLU A 52 26.10 0.53 3.93
N ALA A 53 26.67 1.22 4.92
CA ALA A 53 26.63 0.80 6.33
C ALA A 53 25.19 0.55 6.83
N CYS A 54 24.23 1.35 6.38
CA CYS A 54 22.80 1.16 6.69
C CYS A 54 22.20 -0.09 6.04
N VAL A 55 22.71 -0.52 4.88
CA VAL A 55 22.30 -1.74 4.17
C VAL A 55 22.79 -2.96 4.94
N GLU A 56 24.06 -2.99 5.32
CA GLU A 56 24.66 -4.07 6.12
C GLU A 56 23.95 -4.23 7.46
N ALA A 57 23.78 -3.14 8.20
CA ALA A 57 23.06 -3.16 9.47
C ALA A 57 21.61 -3.65 9.34
N CYS A 58 20.91 -3.27 8.25
CA CYS A 58 19.58 -3.77 7.97
C CYS A 58 19.57 -5.28 7.70
N ARG A 59 20.53 -5.78 6.93
CA ARG A 59 20.68 -7.21 6.59
C ARG A 59 20.99 -8.03 7.83
N GLU A 60 21.92 -7.59 8.65
CA GLU A 60 22.35 -8.27 9.87
C GLU A 60 21.19 -8.42 10.89
N VAL A 61 20.53 -7.31 11.23
CA VAL A 61 19.45 -7.31 12.23
C VAL A 61 18.22 -8.08 11.77
N ASN A 62 17.95 -8.14 10.47
CA ASN A 62 16.80 -8.83 9.92
C ASN A 62 17.12 -10.23 9.36
N ALA A 63 18.36 -10.71 9.49
CA ALA A 63 18.76 -12.03 8.96
C ALA A 63 17.85 -13.18 9.43
N ALA A 64 17.45 -13.16 10.70
CA ALA A 64 16.53 -14.17 11.27
C ALA A 64 15.09 -14.13 10.71
N LYS A 65 14.73 -13.05 10.00
CA LYS A 65 13.42 -12.89 9.34
C LYS A 65 13.46 -13.23 7.85
N TYR A 66 14.62 -13.54 7.31
CA TYR A 66 14.75 -13.87 5.89
C TYR A 66 14.15 -15.22 5.57
N PRO A 67 13.55 -15.37 4.39
CA PRO A 67 12.91 -16.62 4.01
C PRO A 67 13.89 -17.76 3.79
N GLU A 68 13.51 -18.95 4.26
CA GLU A 68 14.19 -20.22 3.95
C GLU A 68 13.19 -21.13 3.23
N PRO A 69 13.17 -21.10 1.88
CA PRO A 69 12.13 -21.78 1.13
C PRO A 69 12.36 -23.27 1.03
N GLU A 70 11.27 -24.02 1.13
CA GLU A 70 11.22 -25.45 0.85
C GLU A 70 11.14 -25.69 -0.67
N LYS A 71 11.95 -26.64 -1.16
CA LYS A 71 11.97 -27.06 -2.57
C LYS A 71 11.72 -28.57 -2.69
N PRO A 72 11.05 -29.05 -3.77
CA PRO A 72 10.55 -28.29 -4.92
C PRO A 72 9.28 -27.47 -4.58
N PHE A 73 9.11 -26.34 -5.28
CA PHE A 73 7.92 -25.50 -5.05
C PHE A 73 6.61 -26.20 -5.47
N PRO A 74 5.53 -26.06 -4.67
CA PRO A 74 4.24 -26.59 -5.04
C PRO A 74 3.74 -26.02 -6.38
N LYS A 75 3.14 -26.87 -7.19
CA LYS A 75 2.48 -26.42 -8.42
C LYS A 75 1.17 -25.71 -8.07
N MET A 76 1.10 -24.42 -8.43
CA MET A 76 -0.05 -23.58 -8.16
C MET A 76 -1.15 -23.70 -9.22
N TYR A 77 -2.41 -23.63 -8.78
CA TYR A 77 -3.59 -23.48 -9.63
C TYR A 77 -4.29 -22.15 -9.33
N PRO A 78 -4.61 -21.33 -10.33
CA PRO A 78 -4.27 -21.50 -11.74
C PRO A 78 -2.77 -21.37 -12.01
N SER A 79 -2.27 -22.07 -13.01
CA SER A 79 -0.84 -22.13 -13.38
C SER A 79 -0.21 -20.77 -13.74
N ARG A 80 -1.05 -19.72 -13.91
CA ARG A 80 -0.61 -18.33 -14.15
C ARG A 80 0.07 -17.67 -12.95
N VAL A 81 -0.07 -18.23 -11.75
CA VAL A 81 0.61 -17.70 -10.57
C VAL A 81 2.09 -18.03 -10.66
N LYS A 82 2.90 -17.02 -10.94
CA LYS A 82 4.35 -17.18 -11.15
C LYS A 82 5.08 -17.47 -9.85
N VAL A 83 6.05 -18.38 -9.92
CA VAL A 83 7.06 -18.57 -8.87
C VAL A 83 7.93 -17.31 -8.78
N ALA A 84 8.22 -16.86 -7.56
CA ALA A 84 9.19 -15.82 -7.26
C ALA A 84 10.25 -16.45 -6.35
N ASP A 85 11.41 -16.71 -6.90
CA ASP A 85 12.51 -17.34 -6.17
C ASP A 85 13.75 -16.44 -6.15
N TRP A 86 14.08 -16.01 -4.95
CA TRP A 86 15.24 -15.20 -4.62
C TRP A 86 16.26 -15.96 -3.73
N SER A 87 16.05 -17.29 -3.54
CA SER A 87 16.80 -18.08 -2.58
C SER A 87 18.11 -18.63 -3.08
N GLU A 88 18.40 -18.52 -4.37
CA GLU A 88 19.71 -18.87 -4.94
C GLU A 88 20.76 -17.86 -4.47
N GLU A 89 21.99 -18.30 -4.26
CA GLU A 89 23.06 -17.51 -3.66
C GLU A 89 23.29 -16.19 -4.38
N ASP A 90 23.36 -16.21 -5.70
CA ASP A 90 23.54 -15.03 -6.56
C ASP A 90 22.37 -14.03 -6.42
N LYS A 91 21.15 -14.52 -6.18
CA LYS A 91 19.96 -13.68 -5.99
C LYS A 91 19.83 -13.15 -4.56
N ARG A 92 20.26 -13.91 -3.56
CA ARG A 92 20.30 -13.44 -2.15
C ARG A 92 21.25 -12.25 -2.00
N GLU A 93 22.33 -12.22 -2.77
CA GLU A 93 23.33 -11.16 -2.72
C GLU A 93 23.01 -9.95 -3.60
N VAL A 94 21.85 -9.90 -4.25
CA VAL A 94 21.39 -8.73 -5.00
C VAL A 94 21.20 -7.54 -4.06
N ARG A 95 21.90 -6.43 -4.32
CA ARG A 95 21.94 -5.22 -3.48
C ARG A 95 21.41 -3.97 -4.17
N ASP A 96 21.17 -4.00 -5.47
CA ASP A 96 20.77 -2.86 -6.29
C ASP A 96 19.24 -2.61 -6.31
N ARG A 97 18.49 -3.36 -5.51
CA ARG A 97 17.03 -3.30 -5.42
C ARG A 97 16.48 -3.94 -4.15
N LEU A 98 15.19 -3.71 -3.90
CA LEU A 98 14.45 -4.39 -2.85
C LEU A 98 14.15 -5.84 -3.28
N THR A 99 14.44 -6.77 -2.37
CA THR A 99 14.18 -8.21 -2.52
C THR A 99 13.67 -8.76 -1.19
N PRO A 100 13.21 -10.03 -1.10
CA PRO A 100 12.94 -10.65 0.19
C PRO A 100 14.12 -10.71 1.16
N TYR A 101 15.35 -10.61 0.64
CA TYR A 101 16.60 -10.64 1.40
C TYR A 101 17.30 -9.27 1.51
N ASN A 102 16.75 -8.24 0.89
CA ASN A 102 17.31 -6.89 0.88
C ASN A 102 16.21 -5.84 1.00
N TRP A 103 15.94 -5.34 2.22
CA TRP A 103 14.80 -4.46 2.52
C TRP A 103 15.17 -2.98 2.46
N LEU A 104 16.45 -2.69 2.28
CA LEU A 104 17.03 -1.38 2.09
C LEU A 104 18.22 -1.49 1.13
N PHE A 105 18.35 -0.58 0.17
CA PHE A 105 19.49 -0.50 -0.72
C PHE A 105 19.87 0.96 -0.99
N ILE A 106 21.08 1.20 -1.47
CA ILE A 106 21.51 2.52 -1.93
C ILE A 106 21.21 2.64 -3.43
N GLN A 107 20.46 3.66 -3.79
CA GLN A 107 20.20 4.03 -5.17
C GLN A 107 21.11 5.20 -5.55
N TRP A 108 21.60 5.20 -6.78
CA TRP A 108 22.50 6.22 -7.32
C TRP A 108 21.83 6.95 -8.47
N ALA A 109 22.11 8.25 -8.57
CA ALA A 109 21.65 9.10 -9.65
C ALA A 109 22.80 10.02 -10.08
N THR A 110 23.12 10.05 -11.37
CA THR A 110 24.02 11.05 -11.94
C THR A 110 23.19 12.19 -12.51
N VAL A 111 23.35 13.38 -11.97
CA VAL A 111 22.58 14.58 -12.33
C VAL A 111 23.53 15.70 -12.72
N VAL A 112 23.07 16.60 -13.57
CA VAL A 112 23.82 17.82 -13.91
C VAL A 112 23.30 18.97 -13.05
N VAL A 113 24.21 19.56 -12.25
CA VAL A 113 23.94 20.72 -11.40
C VAL A 113 24.95 21.82 -11.76
N ASP A 114 24.48 22.97 -12.15
CA ASP A 114 25.32 24.12 -12.55
C ASP A 114 26.31 23.79 -13.69
N GLY A 115 25.95 22.85 -14.56
CA GLY A 115 26.77 22.42 -15.69
C GLY A 115 27.79 21.32 -15.34
N GLU A 116 27.84 20.87 -14.12
CA GLU A 116 28.73 19.78 -13.65
C GLU A 116 27.94 18.51 -13.35
N GLU A 117 28.47 17.35 -13.72
CA GLU A 117 27.92 16.07 -13.33
C GLU A 117 28.21 15.80 -11.85
N LYS A 118 27.15 15.49 -11.10
CA LYS A 118 27.22 15.11 -9.69
C LYS A 118 26.54 13.76 -9.49
N GLU A 119 27.21 12.88 -8.79
CA GLU A 119 26.64 11.60 -8.35
C GLU A 119 26.01 11.78 -6.98
N ILE A 120 24.71 11.45 -6.88
CA ILE A 120 23.93 11.54 -5.64
C ILE A 120 23.51 10.13 -5.25
N SER A 121 23.80 9.74 -4.02
CA SER A 121 23.41 8.46 -3.44
C SER A 121 22.34 8.64 -2.36
N PHE A 122 21.46 7.66 -2.23
CA PHE A 122 20.40 7.72 -1.21
C PHE A 122 19.81 6.36 -0.88
N PRO A 123 19.45 6.13 0.40
CA PRO A 123 18.84 4.88 0.82
C PRO A 123 17.39 4.79 0.36
N ARG A 124 17.00 3.61 -0.18
CA ARG A 124 15.63 3.29 -0.61
C ARG A 124 15.06 2.16 0.22
N ARG A 125 13.86 2.39 0.74
CA ARG A 125 13.12 1.43 1.58
C ARG A 125 11.63 1.74 1.57
N CYS A 126 10.84 1.09 2.45
CA CYS A 126 9.40 1.34 2.56
C CYS A 126 9.10 2.80 2.94
N MET A 127 8.08 3.38 2.29
CA MET A 127 7.61 4.74 2.55
C MET A 127 6.76 4.86 3.82
N HIS A 128 6.21 3.74 4.35
CA HIS A 128 5.31 3.73 5.51
C HIS A 128 4.20 4.78 5.40
N CYS A 129 3.32 4.61 4.40
CA CYS A 129 2.27 5.56 4.03
C CYS A 129 1.32 5.88 5.18
N GLN A 130 0.75 7.11 5.15
CA GLN A 130 -0.34 7.51 6.05
C GLN A 130 -1.60 6.71 5.77
N ASN A 131 -1.96 6.55 4.48
CA ASN A 131 -3.04 5.71 3.99
C ASN A 131 -2.45 4.52 3.21
N PRO A 132 -1.98 3.45 3.89
CA PRO A 132 -1.21 2.39 3.24
C PRO A 132 -2.10 1.43 2.45
N PRO A 133 -2.18 1.52 1.11
CA PRO A 133 -3.04 0.63 0.32
C PRO A 133 -2.64 -0.84 0.46
N CYS A 134 -1.36 -1.10 0.75
CA CYS A 134 -0.88 -2.46 1.00
C CYS A 134 -1.47 -3.10 2.26
N ALA A 135 -1.79 -2.31 3.29
CA ALA A 135 -2.43 -2.78 4.51
C ALA A 135 -3.96 -2.80 4.36
N ASP A 136 -4.53 -1.71 3.88
CA ASP A 136 -5.99 -1.55 3.79
C ASP A 136 -6.64 -2.52 2.79
N LEU A 137 -5.92 -2.91 1.75
CA LEU A 137 -6.38 -3.86 0.73
C LEU A 137 -5.84 -5.29 0.92
N CYS A 138 -5.21 -5.59 2.05
CA CYS A 138 -4.76 -6.94 2.35
C CYS A 138 -5.94 -7.83 2.77
N PRO A 139 -6.35 -8.84 1.98
CA PRO A 139 -7.55 -9.62 2.28
C PRO A 139 -7.41 -10.50 3.54
N TRP A 140 -6.17 -10.73 3.98
CA TRP A 140 -5.86 -11.59 5.13
C TRP A 140 -5.44 -10.79 6.37
N GLY A 141 -5.35 -9.46 6.29
CA GLY A 141 -4.85 -8.64 7.39
C GLY A 141 -3.37 -8.85 7.73
N ALA A 142 -2.62 -9.60 6.91
CA ALA A 142 -1.20 -9.82 7.12
C ALA A 142 -0.40 -8.52 7.01
N ALA A 143 -0.72 -7.66 6.05
CA ALA A 143 -0.20 -6.31 6.01
C ALA A 143 -1.08 -5.41 6.87
N ARG A 144 -0.47 -4.66 7.80
CA ARG A 144 -1.20 -3.78 8.73
C ARG A 144 -0.37 -2.54 9.10
N LYS A 145 -1.06 -1.48 9.45
CA LYS A 145 -0.47 -0.25 10.02
C LYS A 145 -0.62 -0.30 11.54
N LEU A 146 0.48 -0.08 12.25
CA LEU A 146 0.50 0.06 13.71
C LEU A 146 0.11 1.48 14.12
N GLU A 147 -0.25 1.69 15.38
CA GLU A 147 -0.63 2.99 15.94
C GLU A 147 0.48 4.03 15.81
N ASN A 148 1.75 3.60 15.89
CA ASN A 148 2.91 4.46 15.71
C ASN A 148 3.26 4.75 14.22
N GLY A 149 2.36 4.44 13.28
CA GLY A 149 2.53 4.73 11.86
C GLY A 149 3.39 3.73 11.08
N ILE A 150 3.93 2.71 11.73
CA ILE A 150 4.71 1.67 11.06
C ILE A 150 3.77 0.73 10.30
N THR A 151 4.01 0.55 9.01
CA THR A 151 3.33 -0.48 8.22
C THR A 151 4.23 -1.70 8.12
N LEU A 152 3.74 -2.87 8.54
CA LEU A 152 4.46 -4.14 8.48
C LEU A 152 3.68 -5.21 7.71
N ILE A 153 4.34 -6.31 7.40
CA ILE A 153 3.71 -7.55 6.90
C ILE A 153 4.08 -8.65 7.89
N ASP A 154 3.05 -9.31 8.41
CA ASP A 154 3.18 -10.46 9.28
C ASP A 154 3.41 -11.70 8.41
N SER A 155 4.62 -12.29 8.52
CA SER A 155 5.02 -13.45 7.72
C SER A 155 4.22 -14.70 8.06
N ASP A 156 3.74 -14.81 9.30
CA ASP A 156 3.12 -16.05 9.81
C ASP A 156 1.71 -16.26 9.25
N ILE A 157 1.03 -15.16 8.88
CA ILE A 157 -0.32 -15.19 8.29
C ILE A 157 -0.37 -14.76 6.83
N CYS A 158 0.78 -14.39 6.25
CA CYS A 158 0.85 -13.97 4.86
C CYS A 158 0.77 -15.16 3.91
N LEU A 159 -0.13 -15.09 2.92
CA LEU A 159 -0.31 -16.13 1.90
C LEU A 159 0.31 -15.76 0.53
N GLY A 160 1.12 -14.70 0.46
CA GLY A 160 1.87 -14.32 -0.75
C GLY A 160 1.02 -13.91 -1.96
N GLY A 161 -0.20 -13.41 -1.73
CA GLY A 161 -1.15 -13.04 -2.80
C GLY A 161 -0.74 -11.81 -3.63
N ARG A 162 0.37 -11.13 -3.30
CA ARG A 162 0.94 -9.96 -4.02
C ARG A 162 0.04 -8.73 -4.10
N LYS A 163 -1.14 -8.70 -3.46
CA LYS A 163 -2.00 -7.51 -3.53
C LYS A 163 -1.25 -6.27 -3.04
N CYS A 164 -0.51 -6.39 -1.92
CA CYS A 164 0.31 -5.32 -1.36
C CYS A 164 1.40 -4.80 -2.31
N GLN A 165 1.97 -5.64 -3.18
CA GLN A 165 2.91 -5.23 -4.21
C GLN A 165 2.20 -4.50 -5.35
N VAL A 166 1.11 -5.06 -5.87
CA VAL A 166 0.36 -4.50 -7.02
C VAL A 166 -0.21 -3.12 -6.72
N VAL A 167 -0.64 -2.88 -5.47
CA VAL A 167 -1.21 -1.58 -5.07
C VAL A 167 -0.17 -0.62 -4.47
N CYS A 168 1.08 -1.04 -4.31
CA CYS A 168 2.15 -0.16 -3.86
C CYS A 168 2.65 0.69 -5.02
N PRO A 169 2.53 2.03 -4.98
CA PRO A 169 3.00 2.87 -6.09
C PRO A 169 4.48 2.67 -6.39
N TRP A 170 5.27 2.31 -5.38
CA TRP A 170 6.73 2.16 -5.48
C TRP A 170 7.21 0.71 -5.65
N ASP A 171 6.33 -0.27 -5.86
CA ASP A 171 6.67 -1.71 -5.99
C ASP A 171 7.58 -2.26 -4.87
N ILE A 172 7.35 -1.81 -3.63
CA ILE A 172 8.25 -2.09 -2.50
C ILE A 172 8.14 -3.52 -1.97
N PRO A 173 6.94 -4.09 -1.69
CA PRO A 173 6.85 -5.46 -1.16
C PRO A 173 7.29 -6.48 -2.20
N GLN A 174 8.21 -7.37 -1.83
CA GLN A 174 8.72 -8.43 -2.71
C GLN A 174 8.36 -9.81 -2.16
N ARG A 175 8.10 -10.77 -3.06
CA ARG A 175 7.65 -12.12 -2.70
C ARG A 175 8.76 -13.15 -2.79
N GLN A 176 8.78 -14.07 -1.80
CA GLN A 176 9.48 -15.35 -1.89
C GLN A 176 8.45 -16.48 -1.90
N THR A 177 8.55 -17.39 -2.87
CA THR A 177 7.77 -18.64 -2.95
C THR A 177 8.43 -19.72 -2.11
N GLY A 178 7.66 -20.73 -1.66
CA GLY A 178 8.17 -21.88 -0.91
C GLY A 178 8.32 -21.62 0.58
N VAL A 179 7.68 -20.58 1.11
CA VAL A 179 7.66 -20.23 2.54
C VAL A 179 6.27 -19.83 2.98
N GLY A 180 5.95 -20.06 4.25
CA GLY A 180 4.76 -19.54 4.93
C GLY A 180 3.57 -20.48 4.92
N LEU A 181 2.53 -20.03 5.61
CA LEU A 181 1.34 -20.78 5.99
C LEU A 181 0.62 -21.50 4.84
N TYR A 182 0.73 -21.03 3.59
CA TYR A 182 0.07 -21.67 2.46
C TYR A 182 0.56 -23.11 2.21
N LEU A 183 1.81 -23.43 2.59
CA LEU A 183 2.37 -24.78 2.46
C LEU A 183 1.62 -25.81 3.31
N ASP A 184 1.16 -25.39 4.48
CA ASP A 184 0.43 -26.26 5.43
C ASP A 184 -1.08 -26.32 5.13
N LEU A 185 -1.64 -25.27 4.55
CA LEU A 185 -3.09 -25.19 4.30
C LEU A 185 -3.49 -25.88 2.99
N LEU A 186 -3.23 -25.21 1.86
CA LEU A 186 -3.59 -25.66 0.53
C LEU A 186 -2.49 -25.23 -0.45
N PRO A 187 -1.36 -25.94 -0.52
CA PRO A 187 -0.15 -25.50 -1.22
C PRO A 187 -0.38 -25.09 -2.69
N SER A 188 -1.38 -25.70 -3.35
CA SER A 188 -1.70 -25.42 -4.74
C SER A 188 -2.73 -24.31 -4.96
N PHE A 189 -3.42 -23.82 -3.92
CA PHE A 189 -4.56 -22.90 -4.06
C PHE A 189 -4.52 -21.70 -3.14
N ALA A 190 -4.03 -21.83 -1.91
CA ALA A 190 -4.21 -20.84 -0.85
C ALA A 190 -3.28 -19.61 -0.97
N GLY A 191 -2.22 -19.72 -1.76
CA GLY A 191 -1.25 -18.63 -1.89
C GLY A 191 0.02 -19.11 -2.56
N ASN A 192 1.06 -18.25 -2.59
CA ASN A 192 2.31 -18.58 -3.26
C ASN A 192 3.51 -17.92 -2.58
N GLY A 193 3.69 -18.15 -1.29
CA GLY A 193 4.81 -17.63 -0.53
C GLY A 193 4.44 -16.56 0.48
N VAL A 194 5.41 -15.73 0.82
CA VAL A 194 5.30 -14.61 1.77
C VAL A 194 5.85 -13.34 1.13
N MET A 195 5.27 -12.21 1.49
CA MET A 195 5.72 -10.90 1.07
C MET A 195 6.63 -10.27 2.12
N TYR A 196 7.72 -9.65 1.67
CA TYR A 196 8.74 -9.04 2.52
C TYR A 196 8.95 -7.57 2.16
N LYS A 197 9.21 -6.75 3.15
CA LYS A 197 9.60 -5.35 3.03
C LYS A 197 10.15 -4.82 4.35
N CYS A 198 10.77 -3.64 4.34
CA CYS A 198 11.16 -2.93 5.55
C CYS A 198 9.99 -2.81 6.53
N ASP A 199 10.18 -3.25 7.76
CA ASP A 199 9.25 -3.15 8.90
C ASP A 199 9.65 -2.04 9.89
N ARG A 200 10.62 -1.19 9.50
CA ARG A 200 11.20 -0.10 10.31
C ARG A 200 11.77 -0.60 11.64
N CYS A 201 12.21 -1.86 11.69
CA CYS A 201 12.71 -2.48 12.93
C CYS A 201 11.75 -2.30 14.12
N TYR A 202 10.45 -2.54 13.92
CA TYR A 202 9.41 -2.27 14.93
C TYR A 202 9.69 -2.90 16.28
N ASN A 203 10.35 -4.09 16.32
CA ASN A 203 10.73 -4.76 17.56
C ASN A 203 11.77 -3.95 18.35
N ARG A 204 12.78 -3.36 17.66
CA ARG A 204 13.78 -2.50 18.27
C ARG A 204 13.16 -1.22 18.82
N ILE A 205 12.29 -0.59 18.02
CA ILE A 205 11.55 0.61 18.44
C ILE A 205 10.70 0.34 19.67
N ALA A 206 10.06 -0.83 19.76
CA ALA A 206 9.28 -1.23 20.93
C ALA A 206 10.14 -1.39 22.20
N GLN A 207 11.45 -1.60 22.06
CA GLN A 207 12.44 -1.68 23.14
C GLN A 207 13.12 -0.32 23.41
N GLY A 208 12.71 0.76 22.70
CA GLY A 208 13.32 2.08 22.82
C GLY A 208 14.62 2.24 22.03
N GLU A 209 14.94 1.30 21.16
CA GLU A 209 16.15 1.33 20.32
C GLU A 209 15.87 1.99 18.97
N LEU A 210 16.90 2.53 18.34
CA LEU A 210 16.81 3.05 16.98
C LEU A 210 16.73 1.91 15.94
N PRO A 211 16.08 2.15 14.78
CA PRO A 211 16.26 1.28 13.61
C PRO A 211 17.74 1.14 13.25
N ALA A 212 18.20 -0.09 13.00
CA ALA A 212 19.61 -0.38 12.77
C ALA A 212 20.26 0.48 11.66
N CYS A 213 19.50 0.74 10.58
CA CYS A 213 19.98 1.58 9.48
C CYS A 213 20.16 3.07 9.87
N ILE A 214 19.52 3.53 10.91
CA ILE A 214 19.69 4.88 11.46
C ILE A 214 20.89 4.89 12.41
N GLU A 215 20.94 3.94 13.33
CA GLU A 215 21.98 3.82 14.34
C GLU A 215 23.39 3.68 13.74
N GLN A 216 23.52 2.92 12.63
CA GLN A 216 24.80 2.65 12.00
C GLN A 216 25.20 3.64 10.89
N CYS A 217 24.41 4.72 10.71
CA CYS A 217 24.73 5.70 9.67
C CYS A 217 25.80 6.69 10.16
N PRO A 218 27.06 6.66 9.63
CA PRO A 218 28.13 7.52 10.11
C PRO A 218 27.89 9.01 9.78
N GLU A 219 27.11 9.29 8.72
CA GLU A 219 26.84 10.66 8.25
C GLU A 219 25.49 11.19 8.76
N GLU A 220 24.81 10.47 9.66
CA GLU A 220 23.50 10.87 10.21
C GLU A 220 22.49 11.29 9.13
N VAL A 221 22.49 10.56 8.01
CA VAL A 221 21.58 10.79 6.87
C VAL A 221 20.13 10.63 7.26
N GLN A 222 19.87 9.76 8.24
CA GLN A 222 18.52 9.36 8.64
C GLN A 222 18.27 9.67 10.11
N THR A 223 17.17 10.37 10.38
CA THR A 223 16.68 10.63 11.75
C THR A 223 15.24 10.16 11.89
N ILE A 224 14.83 9.75 13.08
CA ILE A 224 13.47 9.31 13.39
C ILE A 224 12.91 10.07 14.58
N GLY A 225 11.64 10.43 14.53
CA GLY A 225 10.96 11.13 15.59
C GLY A 225 9.46 11.26 15.32
N PRO A 226 8.72 12.00 16.17
CA PRO A 226 7.34 12.35 15.92
C PRO A 226 7.18 12.98 14.54
N ARG A 227 6.15 12.57 13.78
CA ARG A 227 5.97 13.02 12.40
C ARG A 227 5.87 14.54 12.27
N SER A 228 5.20 15.18 13.20
CA SER A 228 5.08 16.66 13.23
C SER A 228 6.44 17.35 13.34
N GLU A 229 7.33 16.84 14.19
CA GLU A 229 8.69 17.37 14.37
C GLU A 229 9.55 17.12 13.12
N ILE A 230 9.47 15.91 12.55
CA ILE A 230 10.18 15.56 11.32
C ILE A 230 9.77 16.45 10.15
N LEU A 231 8.48 16.74 10.00
CA LEU A 231 7.99 17.64 8.96
C LEU A 231 8.42 19.09 9.21
N ALA A 232 8.33 19.56 10.47
CA ALA A 232 8.78 20.89 10.83
C ALA A 232 10.26 21.09 10.49
N GLU A 233 11.09 20.11 10.82
CA GLU A 233 12.52 20.13 10.51
C GLU A 233 12.78 20.06 9.00
N ALA A 234 12.07 19.20 8.26
CA ALA A 234 12.18 19.13 6.81
C ALA A 234 11.85 20.47 6.14
N HIS A 235 10.77 21.14 6.58
CA HIS A 235 10.39 22.44 6.09
C HIS A 235 11.38 23.56 6.50
N ARG A 236 11.96 23.47 7.70
CA ARG A 236 13.00 24.41 8.12
C ARG A 236 14.20 24.33 7.19
N ILE A 237 14.73 23.13 6.98
CA ILE A 237 15.87 22.87 6.10
C ILE A 237 15.54 23.30 4.66
N ALA A 238 14.35 22.97 4.16
CA ALA A 238 13.95 23.32 2.79
C ALA A 238 13.94 24.86 2.57
N ARG A 239 13.49 25.64 3.58
CA ARG A 239 13.49 27.12 3.50
C ARG A 239 14.87 27.72 3.63
N GLU A 240 15.70 27.21 4.55
CA GLU A 240 17.00 27.78 4.87
C GLU A 240 18.08 27.42 3.85
N GLU A 241 18.01 26.20 3.31
CA GLU A 241 19.05 25.63 2.46
C GLU A 241 18.58 25.29 1.04
N GLY A 242 17.34 25.64 0.69
CA GLY A 242 16.78 25.44 -0.66
C GLY A 242 16.57 23.98 -1.04
N ALA A 243 16.40 23.08 -0.06
CA ALA A 243 16.17 21.65 -0.33
C ALA A 243 14.75 21.36 -0.77
N TYR A 244 14.58 20.28 -1.52
CA TYR A 244 13.29 19.76 -2.00
C TYR A 244 12.80 18.64 -1.09
N ILE A 245 11.47 18.58 -0.87
CA ILE A 245 10.83 17.58 -0.01
C ILE A 245 10.05 16.59 -0.86
N TYR A 246 10.16 15.27 -0.55
CA TYR A 246 9.34 14.20 -1.12
C TYR A 246 8.84 13.26 -0.02
N GLY A 247 7.64 12.73 -0.17
CA GLY A 247 7.01 11.82 0.79
C GLY A 247 5.99 12.50 1.70
N GLU A 248 5.93 13.83 1.74
CA GLU A 248 4.94 14.55 2.53
C GLU A 248 3.52 14.44 1.95
N LYS A 249 3.40 14.53 0.62
CA LYS A 249 2.12 14.58 -0.11
C LYS A 249 1.81 13.31 -0.88
N GLU A 250 2.84 12.60 -1.32
CA GLU A 250 2.74 11.40 -2.14
C GLU A 250 1.90 10.33 -1.45
N ASN A 251 0.91 9.78 -2.16
CA ASN A 251 -0.06 8.80 -1.67
C ASN A 251 -0.80 9.26 -0.40
N GLY A 252 -1.20 10.53 -0.34
CA GLY A 252 -1.86 11.12 0.83
C GLY A 252 -0.94 11.32 2.03
N GLY A 253 0.37 11.29 1.81
CA GLY A 253 1.43 11.42 2.80
C GLY A 253 2.07 10.11 3.20
N THR A 254 3.33 10.19 3.60
CA THR A 254 4.11 9.04 4.09
C THR A 254 4.83 9.39 5.39
N ASN A 255 5.38 8.36 6.04
CA ASN A 255 6.22 8.49 7.22
C ASN A 255 7.72 8.34 6.89
N THR A 256 8.08 8.35 5.60
CA THR A 256 9.47 8.43 5.12
C THR A 256 9.59 9.67 4.25
N ILE A 257 10.24 10.68 4.79
CA ILE A 257 10.39 11.99 4.17
C ILE A 257 11.82 12.12 3.65
N TYR A 258 11.97 12.51 2.40
CA TYR A 258 13.26 12.75 1.77
C TYR A 258 13.51 14.25 1.60
N LEU A 259 14.76 14.67 1.84
CA LEU A 259 15.30 15.96 1.47
C LEU A 259 16.36 15.80 0.39
N SER A 260 16.26 16.59 -0.68
CA SER A 260 17.16 16.53 -1.84
C SER A 260 17.76 17.90 -2.15
N PRO A 261 19.03 17.98 -2.60
CA PRO A 261 19.62 19.22 -3.09
C PRO A 261 19.10 19.61 -4.48
N VAL A 262 18.45 18.70 -5.18
CA VAL A 262 17.90 18.93 -6.54
C VAL A 262 16.43 18.50 -6.58
N PRO A 263 15.64 19.01 -7.55
CA PRO A 263 14.25 18.59 -7.73
C PRO A 263 14.15 17.06 -7.86
N PHE A 264 13.12 16.46 -7.26
CA PHE A 264 12.91 15.00 -7.31
C PHE A 264 12.62 14.51 -8.72
N ASP A 265 12.06 15.32 -9.60
CA ASP A 265 11.89 15.00 -11.03
C ASP A 265 13.26 14.78 -11.72
N THR A 266 14.27 15.58 -11.36
CA THR A 266 15.64 15.41 -11.85
C THR A 266 16.24 14.08 -11.40
N LEU A 267 16.13 13.76 -10.10
CA LEU A 267 16.54 12.45 -9.58
C LEU A 267 15.79 11.31 -10.27
N ASN A 268 14.48 11.46 -10.42
CA ASN A 268 13.61 10.44 -10.99
C ASN A 268 13.91 10.11 -12.46
N GLN A 269 14.43 11.09 -13.21
CA GLN A 269 14.91 10.88 -14.59
C GLN A 269 16.26 10.17 -14.65
N ALA A 270 17.11 10.38 -13.64
CA ALA A 270 18.46 9.86 -13.58
C ALA A 270 18.60 8.44 -12.99
N ILE A 271 17.59 7.99 -12.23
CA ILE A 271 17.63 6.66 -11.58
C ILE A 271 17.21 5.53 -12.50
N HIS A 272 17.79 4.36 -12.28
CA HIS A 272 17.32 3.13 -12.91
C HIS A 272 16.02 2.65 -12.28
N LYS A 273 14.98 2.52 -13.10
CA LYS A 273 13.65 2.02 -12.72
C LYS A 273 13.52 0.52 -13.01
N GLY A 274 12.65 -0.17 -12.30
CA GLY A 274 12.38 -1.60 -12.50
C GLY A 274 11.80 -2.27 -11.26
N PRO A 275 11.58 -3.58 -11.30
CA PRO A 275 11.04 -4.32 -10.15
C PRO A 275 11.91 -4.13 -8.89
N GLY A 276 11.27 -3.75 -7.78
CA GLY A 276 11.96 -3.49 -6.53
C GLY A 276 12.85 -2.23 -6.51
N LYS A 277 12.77 -1.37 -7.55
CA LYS A 277 13.48 -0.09 -7.64
C LYS A 277 12.45 1.06 -7.57
N PRO A 278 12.16 1.58 -6.37
CA PRO A 278 11.21 2.67 -6.19
C PRO A 278 11.59 3.91 -7.00
N HIS A 279 10.58 4.61 -7.54
CA HIS A 279 10.71 5.88 -8.25
C HIS A 279 10.44 7.09 -7.35
N PHE A 280 10.56 8.29 -7.90
CA PHE A 280 10.20 9.55 -7.28
C PHE A 280 9.09 10.29 -8.06
N ASP A 281 8.34 9.60 -8.92
CA ASP A 281 7.19 10.21 -9.58
C ASP A 281 6.17 10.70 -8.53
N PRO A 282 5.43 11.78 -8.81
CA PRO A 282 4.28 12.16 -7.99
C PRO A 282 3.28 11.02 -7.89
N VAL A 283 2.74 10.79 -6.70
CA VAL A 283 1.80 9.70 -6.44
C VAL A 283 0.53 10.27 -5.81
N GLU A 284 -0.60 10.06 -6.49
CA GLU A 284 -1.91 10.39 -5.94
C GLU A 284 -2.28 9.44 -4.80
N ASP A 285 -3.12 9.89 -3.85
CA ASP A 285 -3.62 9.05 -2.76
C ASP A 285 -4.48 7.91 -3.31
N GLN A 286 -3.94 6.70 -3.30
CA GLN A 286 -4.62 5.49 -3.77
C GLN A 286 -5.88 5.16 -2.96
N MET A 287 -5.97 5.66 -1.72
CA MET A 287 -7.08 5.39 -0.80
C MET A 287 -8.05 6.56 -0.69
N ALA A 288 -7.81 7.69 -1.37
CA ALA A 288 -8.64 8.90 -1.28
C ALA A 288 -10.13 8.65 -1.54
N HIS A 289 -10.45 7.67 -2.36
CA HIS A 289 -11.83 7.31 -2.74
C HIS A 289 -12.30 5.98 -2.15
N ALA A 290 -11.53 5.33 -1.27
CA ALA A 290 -11.88 4.03 -0.71
C ALA A 290 -13.22 4.04 0.02
N ASP A 291 -13.49 5.08 0.82
CA ASP A 291 -14.75 5.27 1.51
C ASP A 291 -15.92 5.47 0.55
N ASN A 292 -15.71 6.20 -0.54
CA ASN A 292 -16.73 6.43 -1.56
C ASN A 292 -17.02 5.13 -2.34
N MET A 293 -16.01 4.32 -2.61
CA MET A 293 -16.17 3.03 -3.26
C MET A 293 -16.90 2.03 -2.35
N ALA A 294 -16.58 1.99 -1.06
CA ALA A 294 -17.30 1.19 -0.08
C ALA A 294 -18.79 1.61 0.02
N LYS A 295 -19.09 2.90 0.08
CA LYS A 295 -20.45 3.43 0.04
C LYS A 295 -21.16 3.08 -1.26
N ALA A 296 -20.50 3.23 -2.40
CA ALA A 296 -21.05 2.85 -3.71
C ALA A 296 -21.38 1.35 -3.78
N MET A 297 -20.52 0.47 -3.27
CA MET A 297 -20.78 -0.98 -3.19
C MET A 297 -21.98 -1.32 -2.31
N LEU A 298 -22.21 -0.57 -1.22
CA LEU A 298 -23.38 -0.75 -0.36
C LEU A 298 -24.66 -0.23 -1.02
N ILE A 299 -24.61 0.86 -1.77
CA ILE A 299 -25.77 1.52 -2.38
C ILE A 299 -26.16 0.87 -3.71
N ALA A 300 -25.21 0.40 -4.52
CA ALA A 300 -25.44 -0.14 -5.86
C ALA A 300 -26.48 -1.26 -5.93
N PRO A 301 -26.54 -2.24 -5.02
CA PRO A 301 -27.57 -3.27 -5.04
C PRO A 301 -28.99 -2.68 -4.87
N PHE A 302 -29.15 -1.71 -3.96
CA PHE A 302 -30.43 -1.05 -3.72
C PHE A 302 -30.86 -0.16 -4.89
N ALA A 303 -29.92 0.57 -5.49
CA ALA A 303 -30.17 1.34 -6.70
C ALA A 303 -30.57 0.44 -7.87
N GLY A 304 -29.95 -0.72 -8.02
CA GLY A 304 -30.30 -1.74 -9.02
C GLY A 304 -31.71 -2.28 -8.81
N ILE A 305 -32.09 -2.62 -7.60
CA ILE A 305 -33.45 -3.06 -7.23
C ILE A 305 -34.46 -1.97 -7.53
N ALA A 306 -34.20 -0.72 -7.10
CA ALA A 306 -35.09 0.41 -7.35
C ALA A 306 -35.30 0.68 -8.85
N ALA A 307 -34.22 0.60 -9.64
CA ALA A 307 -34.30 0.76 -11.09
C ALA A 307 -35.10 -0.41 -11.75
N GLY A 308 -34.91 -1.64 -11.27
CA GLY A 308 -35.66 -2.80 -11.72
C GLY A 308 -37.17 -2.66 -11.43
N VAL A 309 -37.52 -2.30 -10.20
CA VAL A 309 -38.91 -2.04 -9.78
C VAL A 309 -39.52 -0.92 -10.61
N SER A 310 -38.80 0.19 -10.84
CA SER A 310 -39.28 1.30 -11.65
C SER A 310 -39.56 0.88 -13.11
N ARG A 311 -38.70 0.03 -13.70
CA ARG A 311 -38.94 -0.52 -15.04
C ARG A 311 -40.19 -1.41 -15.09
N VAL A 312 -40.38 -2.28 -14.10
CA VAL A 312 -41.58 -3.14 -14.01
C VAL A 312 -42.86 -2.32 -13.88
N ILE A 313 -42.83 -1.27 -13.03
CA ILE A 313 -44.01 -0.36 -12.88
C ILE A 313 -44.30 0.38 -14.19
N LYS A 314 -43.27 0.87 -14.90
CA LYS A 314 -43.45 1.52 -16.20
C LYS A 314 -44.04 0.54 -17.23
N ALA A 315 -43.49 -0.67 -17.34
CA ALA A 315 -43.99 -1.69 -18.24
C ALA A 315 -45.46 -2.09 -17.93
N ALA A 316 -45.80 -2.21 -16.66
CA ALA A 316 -47.20 -2.48 -16.26
C ALA A 316 -48.17 -1.35 -16.63
N LYS A 317 -47.74 -0.08 -16.51
CA LYS A 317 -48.56 1.07 -16.93
C LYS A 317 -48.78 1.11 -18.45
N HIS A 318 -47.78 0.81 -19.24
CA HIS A 318 -47.92 0.75 -20.71
C HIS A 318 -48.71 -0.47 -21.17
N ALA A 319 -48.81 -1.54 -20.41
CA ALA A 319 -49.64 -2.70 -20.73
C ALA A 319 -51.15 -2.44 -20.51
N ASP A 320 -51.49 -1.42 -19.73
CA ASP A 320 -52.90 -1.00 -19.45
C ASP A 320 -53.37 0.11 -20.42
N GLU A 321 -52.54 0.64 -21.34
CA GLU A 321 -52.93 1.56 -22.40
C GLU A 321 -53.56 0.77 -23.55
N PRO A 322 -54.81 1.15 -23.99
CA PRO A 322 -55.44 0.48 -25.14
C PRO A 322 -54.56 0.77 -26.41
N PRO A 323 -54.52 -0.18 -27.35
CA PRO A 323 -53.81 0.01 -28.59
C PRO A 323 -54.32 1.26 -29.32
N GLU A 324 -53.45 2.20 -29.67
CA GLU A 324 -53.82 3.32 -30.55
C GLU A 324 -54.24 2.75 -31.88
N ASP A 325 -55.52 2.96 -32.23
CA ASP A 325 -56.08 2.62 -33.53
C ASP A 325 -55.45 3.53 -34.58
N ASN A 326 -54.42 3.00 -35.23
CA ASN A 326 -53.91 3.56 -36.47
C ASN A 326 -54.90 3.30 -37.61
N HIS A 327 -55.97 4.11 -37.71
CA HIS A 327 -56.75 4.22 -38.93
C HIS A 327 -55.97 5.14 -39.89
N GLU A 328 -55.14 4.55 -40.75
CA GLU A 328 -54.73 5.17 -42.02
C GLU A 328 -55.93 5.21 -42.94
N ALA A 329 -56.35 6.41 -43.32
CA ALA A 329 -57.25 6.70 -44.45
C ALA A 329 -56.44 7.09 -45.69
#